data_a12a5b4622710b47a721a613234c5a3e
#
_entry.id   a12a5b4622710b47a721a613234c5a3e
#
_cell.length_a   1.000
_cell.length_b   1.000
_cell.length_c   1.000
_cell.angle_alpha   90.00
_cell.angle_beta   90.00
_cell.angle_gamma   90.00
#
_symmetry.space_group_name_H-M   'P 1'
#
loop_
_entity.id
_entity.type
_entity.pdbx_description
1 polymer ?
#
loop_
_entity_poly.entity_id
_entity_poly.type
_entity_poly.pdbx_seq_one_letter_code
_entity_poly.pdbx_strand_id
1 'polypeptide(L)'
;PETLPVEIMKERNLLPHDEAIRNMHRPISMQMLQKATERMKFEELFYLELHILEYSRRRNLQLQGYVFSKVGPLFNKFYSEVVPFPLTGAQKRVLKEIREDMRTGRQMNRLLQGDVGSGKTLVAFMTMLLAVDNGLQAALMAPTEILATQHAEALAKWAAPLGIGTALLTGSTRAKERRRIAEGLADGSIHMLIGTHALIEDNVEFRNLGVAVIDEQHRFGVAQRARLWRKGTVPPHVLVMTATPIPRTLAMTVYGDLDVSVIDELPPGRKPIQTWLRYDDNRNEVYRHLYNEICKGRQAYIVYPLIQESEKTDLKSAEEGFERIKGIFKGVGVSLVHGKMKPAEKDAQMQKFASGETKILVATTVIEVGVNVPNASVMIIENAERFGLSQLH
;
A
#
# COMPACT_ATOMS: atom_id res chain seq x y z
N PRO A 1 -2.15 32.72 -28.36
CA PRO A 1 -0.93 33.13 -27.67
C PRO A 1 -0.16 31.90 -27.20
N GLU A 2 1.18 32.01 -27.10
CA GLU A 2 2.01 30.93 -26.59
C GLU A 2 1.79 30.76 -25.09
N THR A 3 1.79 29.50 -24.64
CA THR A 3 1.46 29.11 -23.27
C THR A 3 2.67 28.60 -22.50
N LEU A 4 3.70 28.08 -23.20
CA LEU A 4 4.93 27.58 -22.57
C LEU A 4 6.05 28.61 -22.61
N PRO A 5 6.97 28.63 -21.62
CA PRO A 5 8.20 29.41 -21.67
C PRO A 5 9.05 29.09 -22.90
N VAL A 6 9.62 30.13 -23.48
CA VAL A 6 10.44 30.02 -24.72
C VAL A 6 11.63 29.10 -24.54
N GLU A 7 12.22 29.09 -23.36
CA GLU A 7 13.35 28.23 -22.98
C GLU A 7 13.00 26.76 -23.08
N ILE A 8 11.84 26.37 -22.53
CA ILE A 8 11.33 25.01 -22.56
C ILE A 8 11.01 24.55 -23.98
N MET A 9 10.40 25.45 -24.76
CA MET A 9 10.08 25.15 -26.16
C MET A 9 11.33 24.86 -26.97
N LYS A 10 12.40 25.66 -26.79
CA LYS A 10 13.69 25.43 -27.46
C LYS A 10 14.38 24.17 -27.01
N GLU A 11 14.45 23.93 -25.71
CA GLU A 11 15.10 22.73 -25.12
C GLU A 11 14.45 21.43 -25.60
N ARG A 12 13.12 21.43 -25.68
CA ARG A 12 12.33 20.25 -26.06
C ARG A 12 11.97 20.21 -27.54
N ASN A 13 12.39 21.20 -28.33
CA ASN A 13 12.08 21.31 -29.75
C ASN A 13 10.57 21.18 -30.06
N LEU A 14 9.75 21.87 -29.24
CA LEU A 14 8.29 21.84 -29.36
C LEU A 14 7.77 22.82 -30.37
N LEU A 15 6.68 22.47 -31.07
CA LEU A 15 5.99 23.39 -31.98
C LEU A 15 5.33 24.53 -31.19
N PRO A 16 5.21 25.72 -31.84
CA PRO A 16 4.37 26.80 -31.31
C PRO A 16 2.93 26.36 -31.11
N HIS A 17 2.25 26.86 -30.08
CA HIS A 17 0.90 26.46 -29.69
C HIS A 17 -0.10 26.52 -30.86
N ASP A 18 -0.16 27.64 -31.60
CA ASP A 18 -1.09 27.82 -32.73
C ASP A 18 -0.82 26.84 -33.87
N GLU A 19 0.46 26.54 -34.13
CA GLU A 19 0.88 25.58 -35.14
C GLU A 19 0.51 24.14 -34.72
N ALA A 20 0.70 23.81 -33.45
CA ALA A 20 0.32 22.53 -32.91
C ALA A 20 -1.20 22.31 -33.03
N ILE A 21 -2.03 23.28 -32.61
CA ILE A 21 -3.48 23.18 -32.74
C ILE A 21 -3.91 22.95 -34.20
N ARG A 22 -3.36 23.73 -35.14
CA ARG A 22 -3.69 23.57 -36.58
C ARG A 22 -3.36 22.19 -37.08
N ASN A 23 -2.19 21.63 -36.72
CA ASN A 23 -1.78 20.29 -37.14
C ASN A 23 -2.52 19.16 -36.41
N MET A 24 -3.08 19.40 -35.23
CA MET A 24 -3.98 18.43 -34.58
C MET A 24 -5.30 18.27 -35.36
N HIS A 25 -5.86 19.36 -35.93
CA HIS A 25 -7.13 19.32 -36.65
C HIS A 25 -6.97 19.13 -38.16
N ARG A 26 -5.90 19.68 -38.74
CA ARG A 26 -5.62 19.60 -40.19
C ARG A 26 -4.12 19.39 -40.40
N PRO A 27 -3.63 18.15 -40.22
CA PRO A 27 -2.21 17.84 -40.32
C PRO A 27 -1.70 18.01 -41.74
N ILE A 28 -0.59 18.71 -41.90
CA ILE A 28 0.11 18.85 -43.19
C ILE A 28 0.80 17.52 -43.54
N SER A 29 1.26 16.79 -42.53
CA SER A 29 1.88 15.46 -42.65
C SER A 29 1.71 14.67 -41.36
N MET A 30 1.89 13.33 -41.41
CA MET A 30 1.89 12.48 -40.23
C MET A 30 2.99 12.86 -39.22
N GLN A 31 4.13 13.30 -39.71
CA GLN A 31 5.23 13.79 -38.86
C GLN A 31 4.83 15.05 -38.09
N MET A 32 4.13 15.99 -38.74
CA MET A 32 3.64 17.21 -38.10
C MET A 32 2.53 16.91 -37.10
N LEU A 33 1.65 15.94 -37.40
CA LEU A 33 0.65 15.46 -36.44
C LEU A 33 1.30 14.88 -35.19
N GLN A 34 2.36 14.08 -35.35
CA GLN A 34 3.08 13.52 -34.23
C GLN A 34 3.72 14.59 -33.35
N LYS A 35 4.40 15.57 -33.95
CA LYS A 35 4.99 16.72 -33.22
C LYS A 35 3.91 17.56 -32.52
N ALA A 36 2.77 17.80 -33.17
CA ALA A 36 1.66 18.52 -32.59
C ALA A 36 1.07 17.77 -31.39
N THR A 37 0.91 16.44 -31.52
CA THR A 37 0.44 15.56 -30.43
C THR A 37 1.42 15.59 -29.24
N GLU A 38 2.72 15.52 -29.51
CA GLU A 38 3.77 15.60 -28.48
C GLU A 38 3.72 16.94 -27.75
N ARG A 39 3.57 18.05 -28.50
CA ARG A 39 3.44 19.39 -27.92
C ARG A 39 2.23 19.52 -26.99
N MET A 40 1.06 19.04 -27.42
CA MET A 40 -0.18 19.13 -26.63
C MET A 40 -0.10 18.26 -25.37
N LYS A 41 0.41 17.04 -25.49
CA LYS A 41 0.63 16.15 -24.33
C LYS A 41 1.61 16.76 -23.33
N PHE A 42 2.71 17.33 -23.81
CA PHE A 42 3.69 17.97 -22.96
C PHE A 42 3.09 19.14 -22.19
N GLU A 43 2.34 20.03 -22.88
CA GLU A 43 1.71 21.18 -22.26
C GLU A 43 0.72 20.79 -21.16
N GLU A 44 -0.16 19.85 -21.44
CA GLU A 44 -1.16 19.37 -20.48
C GLU A 44 -0.50 18.81 -19.21
N LEU A 45 0.51 17.94 -19.38
CA LEU A 45 1.25 17.39 -18.26
C LEU A 45 2.10 18.45 -17.52
N PHE A 46 2.67 19.41 -18.22
CA PHE A 46 3.47 20.49 -17.64
C PHE A 46 2.63 21.36 -16.70
N TYR A 47 1.45 21.79 -17.14
CA TYR A 47 0.57 22.58 -16.28
C TYR A 47 -0.01 21.80 -15.13
N LEU A 48 -0.36 20.54 -15.34
CA LEU A 48 -0.79 19.65 -14.26
C LEU A 48 0.30 19.56 -13.18
N GLU A 49 1.53 19.28 -13.58
CA GLU A 49 2.68 19.18 -12.66
C GLU A 49 2.98 20.52 -11.95
N LEU A 50 2.89 21.62 -12.67
CA LEU A 50 3.09 22.96 -12.11
C LEU A 50 2.05 23.27 -11.02
N HIS A 51 0.78 22.95 -11.26
CA HIS A 51 -0.29 23.12 -10.27
C HIS A 51 -0.07 22.26 -9.04
N ILE A 52 0.36 21.03 -9.23
CA ILE A 52 0.66 20.09 -8.13
C ILE A 52 1.82 20.63 -7.28
N LEU A 53 2.90 21.09 -7.91
CA LEU A 53 4.05 21.67 -7.22
C LEU A 53 3.68 22.96 -6.47
N GLU A 54 2.87 23.81 -7.06
CA GLU A 54 2.37 25.02 -6.41
C GLU A 54 1.51 24.68 -5.18
N TYR A 55 0.59 23.73 -5.31
CA TYR A 55 -0.24 23.25 -4.20
C TYR A 55 0.63 22.68 -3.07
N SER A 56 1.58 21.80 -3.41
CA SER A 56 2.53 21.22 -2.46
C SER A 56 3.35 22.29 -1.72
N ARG A 57 3.87 23.28 -2.47
CA ARG A 57 4.62 24.42 -1.89
C ARG A 57 3.75 25.24 -0.95
N ARG A 58 2.54 25.61 -1.35
CA ARG A 58 1.60 26.38 -0.50
C ARG A 58 1.26 25.62 0.78
N ARG A 59 1.00 24.32 0.67
CA ARG A 59 0.71 23.47 1.81
C ARG A 59 1.89 23.39 2.78
N ASN A 60 3.10 23.17 2.27
CA ASN A 60 4.33 23.07 3.08
C ASN A 60 4.66 24.39 3.82
N LEU A 61 4.18 25.53 3.31
CA LEU A 61 4.31 26.82 3.99
C LEU A 61 3.23 27.04 5.05
N GLN A 62 2.06 26.44 4.93
CA GLN A 62 0.90 26.67 5.80
C GLN A 62 0.76 25.65 6.94
N LEU A 63 1.19 24.39 6.72
CA LEU A 63 1.03 23.33 7.71
C LEU A 63 2.30 23.17 8.56
N GLN A 64 2.23 23.67 9.79
CA GLN A 64 3.23 23.36 10.80
C GLN A 64 2.99 21.94 11.31
N GLY A 65 4.09 21.20 11.50
CA GLY A 65 4.11 19.86 12.08
C GLY A 65 4.87 19.86 13.40
N TYR A 66 4.79 18.76 14.13
CA TYR A 66 5.62 18.56 15.30
C TYR A 66 7.11 18.51 14.90
N VAL A 67 7.99 19.03 15.78
CA VAL A 67 9.45 18.93 15.59
C VAL A 67 9.95 17.71 16.37
N PHE A 68 10.40 16.69 15.70
CA PHE A 68 11.02 15.53 16.32
C PHE A 68 12.54 15.75 16.42
N SER A 69 12.95 16.38 17.51
CA SER A 69 14.35 16.76 17.73
C SER A 69 15.23 15.58 18.16
N LYS A 70 14.63 14.52 18.74
CA LYS A 70 15.34 13.41 19.36
C LYS A 70 15.16 12.09 18.62
N VAL A 71 16.23 11.34 18.47
CA VAL A 71 16.21 9.89 18.31
C VAL A 71 16.45 9.34 19.69
N GLY A 72 15.38 8.84 20.31
CA GLY A 72 15.42 8.52 21.73
C GLY A 72 15.83 7.07 22.03
N PRO A 73 15.69 6.67 23.30
CA PRO A 73 16.15 5.36 23.76
C PRO A 73 15.33 4.20 23.16
N LEU A 74 14.04 4.39 22.87
CA LEU A 74 13.17 3.33 22.33
C LEU A 74 13.58 2.96 20.91
N PHE A 75 13.83 3.96 20.06
CA PHE A 75 14.33 3.75 18.71
C PHE A 75 15.69 3.04 18.72
N ASN A 76 16.64 3.52 19.55
CA ASN A 76 17.96 2.95 19.64
C ASN A 76 17.93 1.52 20.17
N LYS A 77 17.17 1.25 21.23
CA LYS A 77 17.02 -0.09 21.80
C LYS A 77 16.38 -1.06 20.79
N PHE A 78 15.34 -0.61 20.06
CA PHE A 78 14.75 -1.42 19.01
C PHE A 78 15.77 -1.77 17.93
N TYR A 79 16.52 -0.78 17.45
CA TYR A 79 17.53 -0.97 16.41
C TYR A 79 18.66 -1.91 16.81
N SER A 80 19.12 -1.85 18.07
CA SER A 80 20.28 -2.64 18.54
C SER A 80 19.92 -4.02 19.07
N GLU A 81 18.71 -4.20 19.65
CA GLU A 81 18.40 -5.39 20.46
C GLU A 81 17.18 -6.18 19.95
N VAL A 82 16.21 -5.51 19.32
CA VAL A 82 14.91 -6.13 19.00
C VAL A 82 14.76 -6.46 17.52
N VAL A 83 15.34 -5.66 16.63
CA VAL A 83 15.31 -5.92 15.18
C VAL A 83 15.90 -7.29 14.88
N PRO A 84 15.14 -8.20 14.24
CA PRO A 84 15.56 -9.59 14.07
C PRO A 84 16.64 -9.78 12.97
N PHE A 85 16.93 -8.74 12.19
CA PHE A 85 17.91 -8.77 11.09
C PHE A 85 18.44 -7.36 10.81
N PRO A 86 19.68 -7.23 10.28
CA PRO A 86 20.23 -5.91 9.95
C PRO A 86 19.39 -5.21 8.87
N LEU A 87 19.17 -3.90 9.05
CA LEU A 87 18.48 -3.08 8.04
C LEU A 87 19.29 -3.03 6.75
N THR A 88 18.58 -3.08 5.62
CA THR A 88 19.18 -2.86 4.29
C THR A 88 19.63 -1.41 4.12
N GLY A 89 20.50 -1.17 3.13
CA GLY A 89 20.92 0.19 2.78
C GLY A 89 19.74 1.10 2.42
N ALA A 90 18.77 0.57 1.66
CA ALA A 90 17.57 1.29 1.29
C ALA A 90 16.68 1.65 2.50
N GLN A 91 16.50 0.73 3.45
CA GLN A 91 15.74 1.01 4.68
C GLN A 91 16.40 2.10 5.54
N LYS A 92 17.73 2.07 5.67
CA LYS A 92 18.49 3.11 6.40
C LYS A 92 18.37 4.47 5.72
N ARG A 93 18.49 4.51 4.38
CA ARG A 93 18.30 5.74 3.58
C ARG A 93 16.94 6.35 3.82
N VAL A 94 15.88 5.55 3.69
CA VAL A 94 14.49 6.00 3.88
C VAL A 94 14.25 6.51 5.30
N LEU A 95 14.72 5.80 6.32
CA LEU A 95 14.61 6.27 7.72
C LEU A 95 15.33 7.60 7.94
N LYS A 96 16.45 7.83 7.26
CA LYS A 96 17.16 9.11 7.30
C LYS A 96 16.32 10.22 6.65
N GLU A 97 15.73 9.98 5.48
CA GLU A 97 14.84 10.92 4.79
C GLU A 97 13.64 11.30 5.67
N ILE A 98 12.95 10.31 6.26
CA ILE A 98 11.83 10.51 7.18
C ILE A 98 12.23 11.36 8.38
N ARG A 99 13.38 11.04 8.99
CA ARG A 99 13.89 11.80 10.14
C ARG A 99 14.22 13.24 9.79
N GLU A 100 14.78 13.46 8.62
CA GLU A 100 15.11 14.81 8.12
C GLU A 100 13.85 15.67 7.99
N ASP A 101 12.79 15.10 7.38
CA ASP A 101 11.50 15.80 7.26
C ASP A 101 10.91 16.17 8.62
N MET A 102 10.87 15.22 9.56
CA MET A 102 10.27 15.40 10.89
C MET A 102 11.01 16.43 11.76
N ARG A 103 12.25 16.79 11.42
CA ARG A 103 13.02 17.81 12.12
C ARG A 103 12.73 19.24 11.66
N THR A 104 12.09 19.42 10.51
CA THR A 104 11.93 20.73 9.87
C THR A 104 10.85 21.62 10.51
N GLY A 105 9.99 21.07 11.34
CA GLY A 105 8.78 21.76 11.86
C GLY A 105 7.67 21.88 10.82
N ARG A 106 7.83 21.27 9.64
CA ARG A 106 6.79 21.14 8.62
C ARG A 106 6.14 19.76 8.71
N GLN A 107 4.88 19.67 8.38
CA GLN A 107 4.21 18.37 8.31
C GLN A 107 4.85 17.49 7.24
N MET A 108 5.47 16.38 7.64
CA MET A 108 5.88 15.34 6.68
C MET A 108 4.65 14.72 6.04
N ASN A 109 4.65 14.56 4.73
CA ASN A 109 3.65 13.81 3.98
C ASN A 109 4.38 12.98 2.93
N ARG A 110 4.68 11.71 3.25
CA ARG A 110 5.62 10.89 2.47
C ARG A 110 5.01 9.57 2.04
N LEU A 111 5.23 9.18 0.79
CA LEU A 111 4.91 7.88 0.23
C LEU A 111 6.12 6.95 0.34
N LEU A 112 5.97 5.88 1.09
CA LEU A 112 6.93 4.79 1.19
C LEU A 112 6.53 3.67 0.23
N GLN A 113 7.27 3.56 -0.84
CA GLN A 113 7.07 2.53 -1.86
C GLN A 113 8.10 1.41 -1.69
N GLY A 114 7.66 0.18 -1.88
CA GLY A 114 8.55 -0.98 -1.88
C GLY A 114 7.75 -2.25 -2.10
N ASP A 115 8.38 -3.27 -2.66
CA ASP A 115 7.74 -4.55 -2.94
C ASP A 115 7.19 -5.22 -1.67
N VAL A 116 6.28 -6.18 -1.83
CA VAL A 116 5.78 -7.00 -0.70
C VAL A 116 6.96 -7.66 0.01
N GLY A 117 7.05 -7.49 1.33
CA GLY A 117 8.17 -8.03 2.13
C GLY A 117 9.48 -7.25 2.04
N SER A 118 9.53 -6.06 1.45
CA SER A 118 10.71 -5.17 1.48
C SER A 118 11.00 -4.57 2.87
N GLY A 119 10.09 -4.79 3.84
CA GLY A 119 10.21 -4.28 5.20
C GLY A 119 9.58 -2.91 5.45
N LYS A 120 8.59 -2.49 4.63
CA LYS A 120 7.82 -1.25 4.85
C LYS A 120 7.26 -1.14 6.26
N THR A 121 6.66 -2.22 6.77
CA THR A 121 6.10 -2.26 8.14
C THR A 121 7.16 -2.01 9.21
N LEU A 122 8.39 -2.49 9.00
CA LEU A 122 9.51 -2.23 9.91
C LEU A 122 9.89 -0.74 9.92
N VAL A 123 10.00 -0.13 8.73
CA VAL A 123 10.26 1.31 8.60
C VAL A 123 9.15 2.13 9.23
N ALA A 124 7.89 1.73 9.02
CA ALA A 124 6.73 2.37 9.64
C ALA A 124 6.78 2.28 11.17
N PHE A 125 7.08 1.11 11.73
CA PHE A 125 7.21 0.95 13.17
C PHE A 125 8.33 1.83 13.74
N MET A 126 9.49 1.86 13.10
CA MET A 126 10.61 2.73 13.52
C MET A 126 10.23 4.22 13.42
N THR A 127 9.42 4.60 12.43
CA THR A 127 8.87 5.96 12.32
C THR A 127 7.91 6.26 13.48
N MET A 128 7.06 5.31 13.85
CA MET A 128 6.17 5.43 15.01
C MET A 128 6.96 5.53 16.33
N LEU A 129 8.09 4.82 16.46
CA LEU A 129 8.98 4.94 17.62
C LEU A 129 9.55 6.35 17.78
N LEU A 130 9.86 7.04 16.67
CA LEU A 130 10.28 8.45 16.75
C LEU A 130 9.21 9.34 17.38
N ALA A 131 7.92 9.08 17.11
CA ALA A 131 6.83 9.81 17.76
C ALA A 131 6.80 9.53 19.27
N VAL A 132 6.86 8.25 19.67
CA VAL A 132 6.82 7.85 21.07
C VAL A 132 8.01 8.39 21.85
N ASP A 133 9.21 8.35 21.28
CA ASP A 133 10.42 8.94 21.86
C ASP A 133 10.33 10.47 22.06
N ASN A 134 9.48 11.14 21.30
CA ASN A 134 9.20 12.58 21.46
C ASN A 134 7.92 12.86 22.27
N GLY A 135 7.38 11.86 22.99
CA GLY A 135 6.23 12.01 23.89
C GLY A 135 4.88 12.11 23.17
N LEU A 136 4.81 11.64 21.92
CA LEU A 136 3.63 11.69 21.08
C LEU A 136 3.08 10.29 20.81
N GLN A 137 1.82 10.21 20.39
CA GLN A 137 1.18 8.97 19.98
C GLN A 137 1.31 8.75 18.47
N ALA A 138 1.17 7.50 18.07
CA ALA A 138 1.18 7.11 16.66
C ALA A 138 -0.03 6.25 16.31
N ALA A 139 -0.47 6.33 15.06
CA ALA A 139 -1.56 5.52 14.52
C ALA A 139 -1.11 4.78 13.26
N LEU A 140 -1.58 3.53 13.07
CA LEU A 140 -1.44 2.79 11.84
C LEU A 140 -2.81 2.36 11.33
N MET A 141 -3.19 2.83 10.16
CA MET A 141 -4.46 2.54 9.51
C MET A 141 -4.26 1.54 8.37
N ALA A 142 -4.99 0.43 8.44
CA ALA A 142 -5.01 -0.60 7.40
C ALA A 142 -6.39 -0.67 6.73
N PRO A 143 -6.48 -1.10 5.46
CA PRO A 143 -7.74 -1.10 4.71
C PRO A 143 -8.75 -2.12 5.21
N THR A 144 -8.32 -3.19 5.88
CA THR A 144 -9.18 -4.29 6.34
C THR A 144 -8.89 -4.72 7.75
N GLU A 145 -9.84 -5.37 8.40
CA GLU A 145 -9.68 -5.89 9.77
C GLU A 145 -8.59 -6.95 9.83
N ILE A 146 -8.48 -7.81 8.80
CA ILE A 146 -7.44 -8.86 8.74
C ILE A 146 -6.05 -8.23 8.73
N LEU A 147 -5.83 -7.23 7.88
CA LEU A 147 -4.55 -6.53 7.80
C LEU A 147 -4.26 -5.74 9.08
N ALA A 148 -5.27 -5.07 9.64
CA ALA A 148 -5.13 -4.36 10.91
C ALA A 148 -4.73 -5.33 12.04
N THR A 149 -5.33 -6.51 12.10
CA THR A 149 -4.99 -7.54 13.09
C THR A 149 -3.56 -8.05 12.89
N GLN A 150 -3.15 -8.34 11.66
CA GLN A 150 -1.78 -8.77 11.35
C GLN A 150 -0.74 -7.71 11.73
N HIS A 151 -1.01 -6.45 11.41
CA HIS A 151 -0.14 -5.35 11.84
C HIS A 151 -0.11 -5.24 13.36
N ALA A 152 -1.25 -5.31 14.05
CA ALA A 152 -1.31 -5.23 15.50
C ALA A 152 -0.51 -6.35 16.17
N GLU A 153 -0.62 -7.58 15.71
CA GLU A 153 0.16 -8.73 16.21
C GLU A 153 1.67 -8.57 15.97
N ALA A 154 2.05 -8.12 14.78
CA ALA A 154 3.45 -7.89 14.44
C ALA A 154 4.06 -6.75 15.28
N LEU A 155 3.36 -5.62 15.37
CA LEU A 155 3.81 -4.46 16.12
C LEU A 155 3.83 -4.73 17.63
N ALA A 156 2.85 -5.45 18.18
CA ALA A 156 2.80 -5.82 19.59
C ALA A 156 4.04 -6.64 20.00
N LYS A 157 4.50 -7.58 19.16
CA LYS A 157 5.72 -8.36 19.40
C LYS A 157 6.96 -7.47 19.49
N TRP A 158 7.03 -6.40 18.71
CA TRP A 158 8.14 -5.46 18.72
C TRP A 158 8.03 -4.40 19.83
N ALA A 159 6.81 -4.03 20.18
CA ALA A 159 6.51 -3.02 21.19
C ALA A 159 6.66 -3.54 22.63
N ALA A 160 6.30 -4.81 22.87
CA ALA A 160 6.32 -5.41 24.21
C ALA A 160 7.70 -5.34 24.91
N PRO A 161 8.84 -5.68 24.26
CA PRO A 161 10.17 -5.55 24.89
C PRO A 161 10.56 -4.11 25.21
N LEU A 162 9.88 -3.13 24.60
CA LEU A 162 10.12 -1.70 24.79
C LEU A 162 9.17 -1.06 25.83
N GLY A 163 8.23 -1.83 26.36
CA GLY A 163 7.22 -1.32 27.29
C GLY A 163 6.19 -0.37 26.66
N ILE A 164 5.96 -0.47 25.34
CA ILE A 164 5.06 0.41 24.58
C ILE A 164 3.66 -0.17 24.57
N GLY A 165 2.67 0.61 25.05
CA GLY A 165 1.25 0.25 24.97
C GLY A 165 0.74 0.32 23.53
N THR A 166 0.16 -0.80 23.05
CA THR A 166 -0.47 -0.90 21.72
C THR A 166 -1.92 -1.34 21.86
N ALA A 167 -2.79 -0.92 20.93
CA ALA A 167 -4.17 -1.38 20.88
C ALA A 167 -4.64 -1.56 19.44
N LEU A 168 -5.66 -2.43 19.25
CA LEU A 168 -6.33 -2.67 17.97
C LEU A 168 -7.76 -2.15 18.02
N LEU A 169 -8.13 -1.29 17.07
CA LEU A 169 -9.48 -0.75 16.92
C LEU A 169 -10.02 -1.00 15.52
N THR A 170 -11.07 -1.82 15.44
CA THR A 170 -11.76 -2.17 14.18
C THR A 170 -13.25 -1.93 14.29
N GLY A 171 -13.99 -2.13 13.22
CA GLY A 171 -15.45 -2.07 13.23
C GLY A 171 -16.08 -3.07 14.19
N SER A 172 -15.49 -4.27 14.32
CA SER A 172 -15.95 -5.37 15.19
C SER A 172 -15.54 -5.23 16.67
N THR A 173 -14.74 -4.23 17.04
CA THR A 173 -14.29 -4.00 18.44
C THR A 173 -15.48 -3.73 19.35
N ARG A 174 -15.62 -4.51 20.43
CA ARG A 174 -16.74 -4.42 21.38
C ARG A 174 -16.74 -3.11 22.16
N ALA A 175 -17.91 -2.61 22.55
CA ALA A 175 -18.07 -1.34 23.23
C ALA A 175 -17.23 -1.19 24.52
N LYS A 176 -17.06 -2.24 25.30
CA LYS A 176 -16.21 -2.25 26.50
C LYS A 176 -14.75 -1.98 26.16
N GLU A 177 -14.25 -2.64 25.11
CA GLU A 177 -12.87 -2.46 24.68
C GLU A 177 -12.64 -1.10 24.01
N ARG A 178 -13.63 -0.59 23.26
CA ARG A 178 -13.60 0.78 22.71
C ARG A 178 -13.44 1.83 23.82
N ARG A 179 -14.16 1.68 24.96
CA ARG A 179 -14.01 2.61 26.13
C ARG A 179 -12.61 2.53 26.72
N ARG A 180 -12.08 1.32 26.92
CA ARG A 180 -10.71 1.13 27.43
C ARG A 180 -9.66 1.76 26.50
N ILE A 181 -9.85 1.60 25.18
CA ILE A 181 -8.97 2.24 24.19
C ILE A 181 -9.07 3.76 24.27
N ALA A 182 -10.28 4.33 24.36
CA ALA A 182 -10.46 5.77 24.49
C ALA A 182 -9.82 6.33 25.77
N GLU A 183 -10.00 5.66 26.91
CA GLU A 183 -9.34 6.03 28.17
C GLU A 183 -7.81 5.97 28.04
N GLY A 184 -7.26 4.89 27.46
CA GLY A 184 -5.81 4.74 27.29
C GLY A 184 -5.20 5.69 26.25
N LEU A 185 -5.97 6.17 25.28
CA LEU A 185 -5.52 7.24 24.37
C LEU A 185 -5.49 8.60 25.09
N ALA A 186 -6.48 8.88 25.92
CA ALA A 186 -6.61 10.14 26.63
C ALA A 186 -5.54 10.29 27.75
N ASP A 187 -5.26 9.21 28.49
CA ASP A 187 -4.24 9.22 29.56
C ASP A 187 -2.82 9.03 29.01
N GLY A 188 -2.67 8.54 27.76
CA GLY A 188 -1.40 8.32 27.09
C GLY A 188 -0.78 6.94 27.35
N SER A 189 -1.46 6.03 28.02
CA SER A 189 -0.98 4.64 28.23
C SER A 189 -0.97 3.83 26.94
N ILE A 190 -1.82 4.15 25.96
CA ILE A 190 -1.75 3.63 24.61
C ILE A 190 -0.92 4.59 23.75
N HIS A 191 0.28 4.14 23.37
CA HIS A 191 1.21 4.91 22.58
C HIS A 191 0.98 4.72 21.06
N MET A 192 0.55 3.53 20.67
CA MET A 192 0.32 3.17 19.26
C MET A 192 -1.05 2.53 19.08
N LEU A 193 -1.90 3.13 18.24
CA LEU A 193 -3.20 2.59 17.88
C LEU A 193 -3.18 2.06 16.45
N ILE A 194 -3.51 0.79 16.29
CA ILE A 194 -3.61 0.12 15.01
C ILE A 194 -5.09 -0.14 14.72
N GLY A 195 -5.54 0.01 13.48
CA GLY A 195 -6.92 -0.29 13.15
C GLY A 195 -7.30 0.00 11.71
N THR A 196 -8.60 0.01 11.48
CA THR A 196 -9.20 0.31 10.17
C THR A 196 -9.70 1.76 10.11
N HIS A 197 -10.65 2.05 9.23
CA HIS A 197 -11.35 3.34 9.19
C HIS A 197 -11.99 3.76 10.54
N ALA A 198 -12.17 2.83 11.47
CA ALA A 198 -12.62 3.13 12.83
C ALA A 198 -11.73 4.16 13.55
N LEU A 199 -10.44 4.27 13.18
CA LEU A 199 -9.49 5.25 13.72
C LEU A 199 -9.87 6.71 13.42
N ILE A 200 -10.61 6.94 12.33
CA ILE A 200 -11.03 8.28 11.91
C ILE A 200 -12.45 8.66 12.35
N GLU A 201 -13.13 7.76 13.08
CA GLU A 201 -14.44 8.07 13.70
C GLU A 201 -14.30 9.21 14.71
N ASP A 202 -15.31 10.07 14.83
CA ASP A 202 -15.24 11.30 15.64
C ASP A 202 -15.03 11.03 17.14
N ASN A 203 -15.45 9.87 17.62
CA ASN A 203 -15.33 9.43 19.02
C ASN A 203 -13.93 8.89 19.38
N VAL A 204 -12.98 8.84 18.46
CA VAL A 204 -11.59 8.46 18.73
C VAL A 204 -10.75 9.73 18.87
N GLU A 205 -10.32 10.03 20.07
CA GLU A 205 -9.52 11.20 20.38
C GLU A 205 -8.14 10.78 20.90
N PHE A 206 -7.10 11.32 20.29
CA PHE A 206 -5.71 11.16 20.73
C PHE A 206 -5.34 12.32 21.65
N ARG A 207 -4.57 12.05 22.69
CA ARG A 207 -3.99 13.11 23.50
C ARG A 207 -3.06 14.00 22.67
N ASN A 208 -2.15 13.39 21.92
CA ASN A 208 -1.20 14.08 21.03
C ASN A 208 -0.77 13.15 19.90
N LEU A 209 -1.50 13.11 18.79
CA LEU A 209 -1.12 12.30 17.62
C LEU A 209 0.03 12.95 16.85
N GLY A 210 1.21 12.34 16.85
CA GLY A 210 2.40 12.85 16.17
C GLY A 210 2.66 12.23 14.81
N VAL A 211 2.32 10.93 14.63
CA VAL A 211 2.52 10.19 13.38
C VAL A 211 1.29 9.38 13.02
N ALA A 212 0.89 9.45 11.76
CA ALA A 212 -0.12 8.60 11.16
C ALA A 212 0.48 7.80 10.00
N VAL A 213 0.45 6.48 10.10
CA VAL A 213 0.82 5.57 9.02
C VAL A 213 -0.44 5.06 8.33
N ILE A 214 -0.46 5.05 7.00
CA ILE A 214 -1.58 4.58 6.18
C ILE A 214 -1.06 3.50 5.25
N ASP A 215 -1.57 2.28 5.40
CA ASP A 215 -1.20 1.16 4.52
C ASP A 215 -2.15 1.06 3.34
N GLU A 216 -1.60 0.78 2.14
CA GLU A 216 -2.33 0.63 0.87
C GLU A 216 -3.32 1.77 0.55
N GLN A 217 -2.79 2.98 0.42
CA GLN A 217 -3.53 4.23 0.27
C GLN A 217 -4.57 4.25 -0.85
N HIS A 218 -4.39 3.51 -1.94
CA HIS A 218 -5.33 3.50 -3.07
C HIS A 218 -6.76 3.14 -2.67
N ARG A 219 -6.96 2.60 -1.47
CA ARG A 219 -8.25 2.28 -0.87
C ARG A 219 -8.82 3.38 0.04
N PHE A 220 -8.06 4.45 0.29
CA PHE A 220 -8.47 5.57 1.13
C PHE A 220 -8.59 6.86 0.32
N GLY A 221 -9.77 7.49 0.36
CA GLY A 221 -10.00 8.78 -0.29
C GLY A 221 -9.29 9.96 0.39
N VAL A 222 -9.08 11.05 -0.35
CA VAL A 222 -8.49 12.30 0.15
C VAL A 222 -9.25 12.83 1.40
N ALA A 223 -10.57 12.67 1.42
CA ALA A 223 -11.43 13.10 2.54
C ALA A 223 -11.13 12.33 3.84
N GLN A 224 -10.76 11.06 3.77
CA GLN A 224 -10.44 10.24 4.94
C GLN A 224 -9.09 10.65 5.54
N ARG A 225 -8.10 10.97 4.70
CA ARG A 225 -6.82 11.55 5.16
C ARG A 225 -7.03 12.88 5.88
N ALA A 226 -7.86 13.75 5.31
CA ALA A 226 -8.17 15.05 5.90
C ALA A 226 -8.81 14.92 7.30
N ARG A 227 -9.59 13.87 7.58
CA ARG A 227 -10.13 13.60 8.92
C ARG A 227 -9.02 13.22 9.91
N LEU A 228 -8.05 12.41 9.47
CA LEU A 228 -6.93 12.02 10.32
C LEU A 228 -6.06 13.23 10.71
N TRP A 229 -5.91 14.22 9.81
CA TRP A 229 -5.19 15.46 10.11
C TRP A 229 -5.86 16.32 11.17
N ARG A 230 -7.19 16.20 11.33
CA ARG A 230 -7.96 16.96 12.33
C ARG A 230 -7.98 16.31 13.72
N LYS A 231 -7.36 15.13 13.89
CA LYS A 231 -7.34 14.40 15.16
C LYS A 231 -6.36 14.96 16.21
N GLY A 232 -5.61 16.00 15.89
CA GLY A 232 -4.69 16.67 16.80
C GLY A 232 -4.78 18.18 16.67
N THR A 233 -4.29 18.91 17.66
CA THR A 233 -4.13 20.36 17.63
C THR A 233 -3.09 20.81 16.60
N VAL A 234 -2.06 19.98 16.40
CA VAL A 234 -1.05 20.11 15.35
C VAL A 234 -1.23 18.92 14.40
N PRO A 235 -1.24 19.13 13.08
CA PRO A 235 -1.34 18.02 12.12
C PRO A 235 -0.21 16.99 12.31
N PRO A 236 -0.53 15.69 12.39
CA PRO A 236 0.48 14.65 12.50
C PRO A 236 1.30 14.52 11.21
N HIS A 237 2.52 14.04 11.33
CA HIS A 237 3.28 13.55 10.17
C HIS A 237 2.58 12.35 9.56
N VAL A 238 2.54 12.27 8.24
CA VAL A 238 1.85 11.21 7.51
C VAL A 238 2.86 10.40 6.70
N LEU A 239 2.86 9.09 6.93
CA LEU A 239 3.59 8.11 6.14
C LEU A 239 2.60 7.18 5.46
N VAL A 240 2.54 7.24 4.15
CA VAL A 240 1.71 6.36 3.33
C VAL A 240 2.56 5.22 2.80
N MET A 241 2.09 3.99 2.90
CA MET A 241 2.78 2.82 2.37
C MET A 241 2.04 2.24 1.18
N THR A 242 2.77 1.76 0.18
CA THR A 242 2.21 0.97 -0.92
C THR A 242 3.18 -0.12 -1.40
N ALA A 243 2.63 -1.28 -1.76
CA ALA A 243 3.37 -2.34 -2.42
C ALA A 243 3.38 -2.19 -3.95
N THR A 244 2.45 -1.42 -4.52
CA THR A 244 2.39 -1.20 -5.97
C THR A 244 3.57 -0.35 -6.43
N PRO A 245 4.39 -0.82 -7.40
CA PRO A 245 5.43 -0.01 -8.01
C PRO A 245 4.78 1.06 -8.89
N ILE A 246 4.70 2.28 -8.37
CA ILE A 246 4.23 3.43 -9.13
C ILE A 246 5.47 4.17 -9.63
N PRO A 247 5.66 4.38 -10.95
CA PRO A 247 6.76 5.19 -11.45
C PRO A 247 6.80 6.53 -10.71
N ARG A 248 8.01 6.98 -10.31
CA ARG A 248 8.17 8.19 -9.49
C ARG A 248 7.45 9.40 -10.09
N THR A 249 7.54 9.58 -11.40
CA THR A 249 6.84 10.64 -12.14
C THR A 249 5.32 10.52 -12.01
N LEU A 250 4.76 9.32 -12.14
CA LEU A 250 3.32 9.09 -11.98
C LEU A 250 2.90 9.24 -10.51
N ALA A 251 3.74 8.82 -9.56
CA ALA A 251 3.49 9.02 -8.14
C ALA A 251 3.43 10.52 -7.80
N MET A 252 4.30 11.33 -8.35
CA MET A 252 4.27 12.79 -8.20
C MET A 252 3.03 13.41 -8.84
N THR A 253 2.53 12.87 -9.94
CA THR A 253 1.31 13.37 -10.60
C THR A 253 0.03 12.94 -9.88
N VAL A 254 -0.06 11.67 -9.46
CA VAL A 254 -1.27 11.12 -8.80
C VAL A 254 -1.34 11.49 -7.32
N TYR A 255 -0.18 11.60 -6.67
CA TYR A 255 -0.04 11.89 -5.24
C TYR A 255 0.82 13.15 -5.01
N GLY A 256 0.69 14.15 -5.85
CA GLY A 256 1.57 15.32 -5.95
C GLY A 256 1.80 16.13 -4.67
N ASP A 257 1.12 15.75 -3.60
CA ASP A 257 1.32 16.26 -2.27
C ASP A 257 2.23 15.37 -1.41
N LEU A 258 2.76 14.25 -1.94
CA LEU A 258 3.60 13.30 -1.21
C LEU A 258 5.06 13.33 -1.72
N ASP A 259 6.01 13.45 -0.81
CA ASP A 259 7.41 13.12 -1.06
C ASP A 259 7.56 11.61 -1.20
N VAL A 260 8.39 11.12 -2.12
CA VAL A 260 8.49 9.69 -2.43
C VAL A 260 9.81 9.12 -1.95
N SER A 261 9.72 8.05 -1.13
CA SER A 261 10.83 7.20 -0.76
C SER A 261 10.63 5.78 -1.27
N VAL A 262 11.67 5.16 -1.80
CA VAL A 262 11.60 3.81 -2.37
C VAL A 262 12.55 2.87 -1.64
N ILE A 263 12.02 1.72 -1.18
CA ILE A 263 12.82 0.59 -0.72
C ILE A 263 13.04 -0.32 -1.93
N ASP A 264 14.19 -0.17 -2.57
CA ASP A 264 14.62 -0.85 -3.80
C ASP A 264 15.53 -2.06 -3.53
N GLU A 265 15.66 -2.45 -2.26
CA GLU A 265 16.40 -3.62 -1.82
C GLU A 265 15.48 -4.60 -1.09
N LEU A 266 15.67 -5.89 -1.34
CA LEU A 266 14.98 -6.96 -0.61
C LEU A 266 15.80 -7.38 0.60
N PRO A 267 15.16 -7.72 1.73
CA PRO A 267 15.84 -8.26 2.89
C PRO A 267 16.64 -9.52 2.56
N PRO A 268 17.76 -9.78 3.25
CA PRO A 268 18.55 -10.99 3.07
C PRO A 268 17.72 -12.26 3.23
N GLY A 269 17.95 -13.25 2.37
CA GLY A 269 17.27 -14.56 2.40
C GLY A 269 15.99 -14.66 1.57
N ARG A 270 15.50 -13.57 1.00
CA ARG A 270 14.36 -13.62 0.08
C ARG A 270 14.80 -14.18 -1.28
N LYS A 271 14.11 -15.24 -1.73
CA LYS A 271 14.36 -15.84 -3.06
C LYS A 271 13.63 -15.03 -4.13
N PRO A 272 14.24 -14.85 -5.32
CA PRO A 272 13.58 -14.20 -6.44
C PRO A 272 12.36 -15.02 -6.88
N ILE A 273 11.30 -14.32 -7.27
CA ILE A 273 10.11 -14.95 -7.83
C ILE A 273 10.39 -15.32 -9.27
N GLN A 274 10.07 -16.55 -9.66
CA GLN A 274 10.11 -17.00 -11.04
C GLN A 274 8.72 -16.87 -11.64
N THR A 275 8.59 -16.06 -12.68
CA THR A 275 7.34 -15.85 -13.40
C THR A 275 7.38 -16.57 -14.73
N TRP A 276 6.38 -17.40 -15.01
CA TRP A 276 6.26 -18.15 -16.24
C TRP A 276 4.96 -17.81 -16.96
N LEU A 277 5.06 -17.40 -18.20
CA LEU A 277 3.90 -17.31 -19.09
C LEU A 277 3.60 -18.70 -19.66
N ARG A 278 2.35 -19.12 -19.54
CA ARG A 278 1.84 -20.37 -20.08
C ARG A 278 0.49 -20.12 -20.78
N TYR A 279 0.21 -20.95 -21.78
CA TYR A 279 -1.06 -20.94 -22.51
C TYR A 279 -1.89 -22.19 -22.17
N ASP A 280 -3.14 -22.22 -22.59
CA ASP A 280 -4.08 -23.32 -22.26
C ASP A 280 -3.56 -24.71 -22.63
N ASP A 281 -2.78 -24.83 -23.69
CA ASP A 281 -2.14 -26.09 -24.11
C ASP A 281 -1.18 -26.67 -23.06
N ASN A 282 -0.62 -25.81 -22.21
CA ASN A 282 0.31 -26.18 -21.15
C ASN A 282 -0.36 -26.37 -19.76
N ARG A 283 -1.68 -26.31 -19.69
CA ARG A 283 -2.42 -26.35 -18.42
C ARG A 283 -2.11 -27.59 -17.58
N ASN A 284 -1.95 -28.73 -18.21
CA ASN A 284 -1.59 -29.97 -17.53
C ASN A 284 -0.20 -29.93 -16.88
N GLU A 285 0.75 -29.24 -17.51
CA GLU A 285 2.10 -29.02 -16.96
C GLU A 285 2.02 -28.13 -15.71
N VAL A 286 1.24 -27.06 -15.77
CA VAL A 286 1.01 -26.15 -14.64
C VAL A 286 0.39 -26.90 -13.45
N TYR A 287 -0.64 -27.72 -13.68
CA TYR A 287 -1.27 -28.50 -12.61
C TYR A 287 -0.37 -29.59 -12.05
N ARG A 288 0.48 -30.20 -12.86
CA ARG A 288 1.50 -31.14 -12.38
C ARG A 288 2.53 -30.44 -11.48
N HIS A 289 2.99 -29.25 -11.87
CA HIS A 289 3.87 -28.45 -11.03
C HIS A 289 3.21 -28.06 -9.71
N LEU A 290 1.97 -27.58 -9.76
CA LEU A 290 1.17 -27.26 -8.56
C LEU A 290 1.03 -28.46 -7.64
N TYR A 291 0.71 -29.63 -8.18
CA TYR A 291 0.59 -30.87 -7.38
C TYR A 291 1.91 -31.22 -6.67
N ASN A 292 3.02 -31.13 -7.36
CA ASN A 292 4.35 -31.38 -6.78
C ASN A 292 4.66 -30.41 -5.63
N GLU A 293 4.27 -29.15 -5.74
CA GLU A 293 4.47 -28.16 -4.68
C GLU A 293 3.54 -28.43 -3.47
N ILE A 294 2.32 -28.82 -3.72
CA ILE A 294 1.38 -29.22 -2.65
C ILE A 294 1.89 -30.45 -1.90
N CYS A 295 2.43 -31.45 -2.61
CA CYS A 295 3.03 -32.64 -1.99
C CYS A 295 4.23 -32.30 -1.09
N LYS A 296 4.93 -31.17 -1.36
CA LYS A 296 5.99 -30.63 -0.49
C LYS A 296 5.44 -29.87 0.73
N GLY A 297 4.12 -29.86 0.95
CA GLY A 297 3.46 -29.14 2.05
C GLY A 297 3.17 -27.66 1.76
N ARG A 298 3.41 -27.18 0.52
CA ARG A 298 3.17 -25.79 0.13
C ARG A 298 1.71 -25.54 -0.18
N GLN A 299 1.36 -24.26 -0.29
CA GLN A 299 0.03 -23.77 -0.62
C GLN A 299 0.07 -22.90 -1.88
N ALA A 300 -1.09 -22.74 -2.52
CA ALA A 300 -1.17 -21.98 -3.77
C ALA A 300 -2.42 -21.09 -3.84
N TYR A 301 -2.28 -19.98 -4.51
CA TYR A 301 -3.37 -19.12 -4.97
C TYR A 301 -3.69 -19.41 -6.43
N ILE A 302 -4.98 -19.42 -6.77
CA ILE A 302 -5.45 -19.40 -8.17
C ILE A 302 -6.40 -18.21 -8.30
N VAL A 303 -6.01 -17.21 -9.08
CA VAL A 303 -6.71 -15.93 -9.18
C VAL A 303 -7.38 -15.79 -10.54
N TYR A 304 -8.68 -15.49 -10.54
CA TYR A 304 -9.47 -15.19 -11.73
C TYR A 304 -9.73 -13.70 -11.84
N PRO A 305 -9.68 -13.09 -13.04
CA PRO A 305 -9.99 -11.67 -13.21
C PRO A 305 -11.47 -11.38 -12.94
N LEU A 306 -11.77 -10.16 -12.46
CA LEU A 306 -13.13 -9.60 -12.47
C LEU A 306 -13.31 -8.79 -13.76
N ILE A 307 -14.37 -9.05 -14.52
CA ILE A 307 -14.75 -8.28 -15.70
C ILE A 307 -15.81 -7.27 -15.27
N GLN A 308 -15.51 -5.99 -15.36
CA GLN A 308 -16.43 -4.91 -14.93
C GLN A 308 -17.79 -4.91 -15.66
N GLU A 309 -17.88 -5.52 -16.86
CA GLU A 309 -19.09 -5.54 -17.67
C GLU A 309 -20.07 -6.68 -17.35
N SER A 310 -19.68 -7.73 -16.63
CA SER A 310 -20.58 -8.78 -16.19
C SER A 310 -20.12 -9.52 -14.93
N GLU A 311 -20.35 -8.92 -13.78
CA GLU A 311 -20.10 -9.55 -12.45
C GLU A 311 -20.67 -10.99 -12.32
N LYS A 312 -21.72 -11.33 -13.06
CA LYS A 312 -22.32 -12.66 -13.06
C LYS A 312 -21.44 -13.69 -13.79
N THR A 313 -20.80 -13.31 -14.88
CA THR A 313 -19.94 -14.19 -15.69
C THR A 313 -18.63 -14.49 -14.96
N ASP A 314 -18.08 -13.52 -14.26
CA ASP A 314 -16.81 -13.67 -13.52
C ASP A 314 -16.92 -14.56 -12.30
N LEU A 315 -18.02 -14.39 -11.55
CA LEU A 315 -18.34 -15.26 -10.44
C LEU A 315 -18.48 -16.70 -10.94
N LYS A 316 -19.22 -16.89 -12.04
CA LYS A 316 -19.39 -18.20 -12.67
C LYS A 316 -18.04 -18.82 -13.09
N SER A 317 -17.13 -18.02 -13.65
CA SER A 317 -15.78 -18.49 -14.04
C SER A 317 -14.95 -18.92 -12.84
N ALA A 318 -15.03 -18.21 -11.71
CA ALA A 318 -14.33 -18.59 -10.48
C ALA A 318 -14.95 -19.83 -9.81
N GLU A 319 -16.27 -19.94 -9.81
CA GLU A 319 -17.00 -21.11 -9.28
C GLU A 319 -16.74 -22.36 -10.15
N GLU A 320 -16.80 -22.24 -11.47
CA GLU A 320 -16.44 -23.32 -12.41
C GLU A 320 -14.97 -23.72 -12.26
N GLY A 321 -14.09 -22.73 -12.10
CA GLY A 321 -12.68 -22.96 -11.79
C GLY A 321 -12.47 -23.70 -10.48
N PHE A 322 -13.18 -23.31 -9.43
CA PHE A 322 -13.15 -23.97 -8.13
C PHE A 322 -13.59 -25.44 -8.22
N GLU A 323 -14.72 -25.72 -8.84
CA GLU A 323 -15.19 -27.11 -9.00
C GLU A 323 -14.24 -27.94 -9.88
N ARG A 324 -13.67 -27.37 -10.93
CA ARG A 324 -12.64 -28.01 -11.74
C ARG A 324 -11.40 -28.36 -10.92
N ILE A 325 -10.87 -27.42 -10.15
CA ILE A 325 -9.69 -27.63 -9.31
C ILE A 325 -9.97 -28.70 -8.25
N LYS A 326 -11.12 -28.65 -7.60
CA LYS A 326 -11.55 -29.66 -6.62
C LYS A 326 -11.68 -31.05 -7.24
N GLY A 327 -12.15 -31.13 -8.50
CA GLY A 327 -12.24 -32.39 -9.25
C GLY A 327 -10.88 -32.99 -9.61
N ILE A 328 -9.89 -32.12 -9.96
CA ILE A 328 -8.53 -32.52 -10.33
C ILE A 328 -7.72 -32.89 -9.08
N PHE A 329 -7.77 -32.10 -8.03
CA PHE A 329 -6.98 -32.26 -6.81
C PHE A 329 -7.80 -33.00 -5.72
N LYS A 330 -8.27 -34.20 -6.02
CA LYS A 330 -9.04 -35.01 -5.08
C LYS A 330 -8.22 -35.27 -3.81
N GLY A 331 -8.85 -35.01 -2.65
CA GLY A 331 -8.19 -35.16 -1.34
C GLY A 331 -7.36 -33.94 -0.88
N VAL A 332 -7.23 -32.92 -1.71
CA VAL A 332 -6.62 -31.63 -1.34
C VAL A 332 -7.74 -30.66 -0.92
N GLY A 333 -7.61 -30.03 0.24
CA GLY A 333 -8.53 -28.99 0.67
C GLY A 333 -8.43 -27.76 -0.24
N VAL A 334 -9.57 -27.32 -0.80
CA VAL A 334 -9.68 -26.14 -1.66
C VAL A 334 -10.67 -25.16 -1.02
N SER A 335 -10.30 -23.90 -0.90
CA SER A 335 -11.16 -22.79 -0.47
C SER A 335 -11.51 -21.91 -1.66
N LEU A 336 -12.67 -21.26 -1.59
CA LEU A 336 -13.12 -20.26 -2.56
C LEU A 336 -13.39 -18.94 -1.85
N VAL A 337 -12.90 -17.82 -2.42
CA VAL A 337 -13.18 -16.47 -1.95
C VAL A 337 -13.51 -15.56 -3.12
N HIS A 338 -14.65 -14.86 -3.05
CA HIS A 338 -15.08 -13.93 -4.08
C HIS A 338 -15.84 -12.71 -3.50
N GLY A 339 -16.02 -11.66 -4.30
CA GLY A 339 -16.57 -10.37 -3.87
C GLY A 339 -17.96 -10.42 -3.23
N LYS A 340 -18.82 -11.34 -3.65
CA LYS A 340 -20.22 -11.46 -3.17
C LYS A 340 -20.38 -12.20 -1.84
N MET A 341 -19.33 -12.84 -1.34
CA MET A 341 -19.39 -13.48 -0.04
C MET A 341 -19.51 -12.44 1.07
N LYS A 342 -20.24 -12.82 2.14
CA LYS A 342 -20.30 -12.01 3.36
C LYS A 342 -18.91 -11.93 4.02
N PRO A 343 -18.57 -10.83 4.68
CA PRO A 343 -17.26 -10.68 5.33
C PRO A 343 -16.87 -11.85 6.22
N ALA A 344 -17.78 -12.32 7.07
CA ALA A 344 -17.54 -13.47 7.97
C ALA A 344 -17.24 -14.78 7.22
N GLU A 345 -17.85 -15.00 6.06
CA GLU A 345 -17.60 -16.19 5.23
C GLU A 345 -16.23 -16.09 4.55
N LYS A 346 -15.86 -14.89 4.05
CA LYS A 346 -14.52 -14.63 3.52
C LYS A 346 -13.45 -14.89 4.56
N ASP A 347 -13.64 -14.37 5.76
CA ASP A 347 -12.70 -14.53 6.88
C ASP A 347 -12.55 -16.00 7.25
N ALA A 348 -13.65 -16.76 7.30
CA ALA A 348 -13.61 -18.19 7.59
C ALA A 348 -12.82 -18.98 6.54
N GLN A 349 -13.01 -18.70 5.24
CA GLN A 349 -12.26 -19.36 4.16
C GLN A 349 -10.78 -18.97 4.19
N MET A 350 -10.47 -17.70 4.44
CA MET A 350 -9.11 -17.20 4.56
C MET A 350 -8.39 -17.83 5.77
N GLN A 351 -9.06 -18.00 6.90
CA GLN A 351 -8.50 -18.66 8.07
C GLN A 351 -8.18 -20.13 7.80
N LYS A 352 -9.06 -20.87 7.11
CA LYS A 352 -8.78 -22.26 6.69
C LYS A 352 -7.54 -22.35 5.80
N PHE A 353 -7.37 -21.38 4.90
CA PHE A 353 -6.19 -21.33 4.06
C PHE A 353 -4.95 -20.93 4.87
N ALA A 354 -5.02 -19.91 5.70
CA ALA A 354 -3.90 -19.44 6.51
C ALA A 354 -3.42 -20.50 7.52
N SER A 355 -4.34 -21.29 8.11
CA SER A 355 -4.01 -22.42 9.00
C SER A 355 -3.44 -23.63 8.27
N GLY A 356 -3.53 -23.68 6.94
CA GLY A 356 -3.09 -24.82 6.14
C GLY A 356 -4.08 -26.00 6.08
N GLU A 357 -5.30 -25.82 6.58
CA GLU A 357 -6.40 -26.77 6.43
C GLU A 357 -6.76 -26.98 4.96
N THR A 358 -6.76 -25.88 4.18
CA THR A 358 -6.84 -25.92 2.72
C THR A 358 -5.51 -25.55 2.09
N LYS A 359 -5.16 -26.23 1.00
CA LYS A 359 -3.88 -26.06 0.31
C LYS A 359 -3.98 -25.17 -0.93
N ILE A 360 -5.16 -25.03 -1.47
CA ILE A 360 -5.43 -24.18 -2.64
C ILE A 360 -6.51 -23.18 -2.26
N LEU A 361 -6.28 -21.92 -2.58
CA LEU A 361 -7.28 -20.85 -2.49
C LEU A 361 -7.58 -20.36 -3.90
N VAL A 362 -8.81 -20.61 -4.35
CA VAL A 362 -9.36 -20.04 -5.58
C VAL A 362 -10.02 -18.72 -5.23
N ALA A 363 -9.74 -17.69 -6.01
CA ALA A 363 -10.29 -16.39 -5.73
C ALA A 363 -10.48 -15.52 -6.97
N THR A 364 -11.37 -14.54 -6.87
CA THR A 364 -11.42 -13.42 -7.80
C THR A 364 -10.44 -12.33 -7.35
N THR A 365 -10.23 -11.30 -8.16
CA THR A 365 -9.34 -10.14 -7.87
C THR A 365 -9.61 -9.41 -6.54
N VAL A 366 -10.67 -9.82 -5.83
CA VAL A 366 -11.05 -9.27 -4.51
C VAL A 366 -10.23 -9.88 -3.36
N ILE A 367 -9.28 -10.79 -3.63
CA ILE A 367 -8.34 -11.15 -2.56
C ILE A 367 -7.56 -9.88 -2.23
N GLU A 368 -7.84 -9.36 -1.07
CA GLU A 368 -7.05 -8.31 -0.49
C GLU A 368 -5.63 -8.84 -0.28
N VAL A 369 -4.76 -8.44 -1.18
CA VAL A 369 -3.32 -8.70 -1.12
C VAL A 369 -2.84 -8.22 0.25
N GLY A 370 -2.25 -9.10 1.04
CA GLY A 370 -1.71 -8.71 2.35
C GLY A 370 -1.86 -9.77 3.44
N VAL A 371 -2.70 -10.80 3.25
CA VAL A 371 -2.71 -11.93 4.21
C VAL A 371 -1.41 -12.70 4.06
N ASN A 372 -0.57 -12.62 5.10
CA ASN A 372 0.71 -13.33 5.12
C ASN A 372 0.49 -14.83 5.31
N VAL A 373 0.62 -15.59 4.22
CA VAL A 373 0.61 -17.06 4.23
C VAL A 373 1.98 -17.57 3.79
N PRO A 374 2.92 -17.78 4.70
CA PRO A 374 4.33 -18.11 4.36
C PRO A 374 4.49 -19.34 3.47
N ASN A 375 3.57 -20.32 3.60
CA ASN A 375 3.60 -21.54 2.81
C ASN A 375 2.99 -21.41 1.40
N ALA A 376 2.32 -20.29 1.08
CA ALA A 376 1.78 -20.03 -0.24
C ALA A 376 2.89 -19.56 -1.18
N SER A 377 3.54 -20.51 -1.83
CA SER A 377 4.70 -20.27 -2.70
C SER A 377 4.39 -20.28 -4.20
N VAL A 378 3.15 -20.61 -4.57
CA VAL A 378 2.69 -20.67 -5.96
C VAL A 378 1.49 -19.76 -6.14
N MET A 379 1.50 -18.97 -7.20
CA MET A 379 0.34 -18.19 -7.64
C MET A 379 0.08 -18.47 -9.12
N ILE A 380 -1.12 -18.89 -9.45
CA ILE A 380 -1.61 -19.03 -10.81
C ILE A 380 -2.58 -17.90 -11.08
N ILE A 381 -2.33 -17.13 -12.14
CA ILE A 381 -3.21 -16.03 -12.55
C ILE A 381 -3.83 -16.46 -13.88
N GLU A 382 -5.12 -16.75 -13.84
CA GLU A 382 -5.90 -17.13 -15.04
C GLU A 382 -6.24 -15.87 -15.84
N ASN A 383 -6.16 -15.97 -17.17
CA ASN A 383 -6.43 -14.85 -18.09
C ASN A 383 -5.65 -13.57 -17.72
N ALA A 384 -4.33 -13.71 -17.51
CA ALA A 384 -3.46 -12.65 -17.03
C ALA A 384 -3.46 -11.40 -17.93
N GLU A 385 -3.79 -11.53 -19.22
CA GLU A 385 -3.94 -10.43 -20.19
C GLU A 385 -5.05 -9.43 -19.81
N ARG A 386 -5.94 -9.80 -18.90
CA ARG A 386 -7.05 -8.96 -18.43
C ARG A 386 -6.71 -8.13 -17.21
N PHE A 387 -5.54 -8.35 -16.62
CA PHE A 387 -5.05 -7.58 -15.49
C PHE A 387 -4.17 -6.42 -15.96
N GLY A 388 -4.32 -5.27 -15.33
CA GLY A 388 -3.35 -4.21 -15.44
C GLY A 388 -2.04 -4.56 -14.71
N LEU A 389 -0.92 -3.97 -15.13
CA LEU A 389 0.41 -4.20 -14.53
C LEU A 389 0.40 -4.00 -13.00
N SER A 390 -0.27 -2.97 -12.53
CA SER A 390 -0.40 -2.68 -11.08
C SER A 390 -1.21 -3.73 -10.32
N GLN A 391 -2.08 -4.48 -10.99
CA GLN A 391 -2.86 -5.56 -10.39
C GLN A 391 -2.08 -6.88 -10.36
N LEU A 392 -1.14 -7.08 -11.30
CA LEU A 392 -0.27 -8.27 -11.34
C LEU A 392 0.84 -8.19 -10.28
N HIS A 393 1.26 -7.00 -9.90
CA HIS A 393 2.19 -6.72 -8.80
C HIS A 393 1.51 -6.71 -7.44
#